data_ec03c33af2183654794db8fb2abf9b55
#
_entry.id   ec03c33af2183654794db8fb2abf9b55
#
_cell.length_a   1.000
_cell.length_b   1.000
_cell.length_c   1.000
_cell.angle_alpha   90.00
_cell.angle_beta   90.00
_cell.angle_gamma   90.00
#
_symmetry.space_group_name_H-M   'P 1'
#
loop_
_entity.id
_entity.type
_entity.pdbx_description
1 polymer ?
#
loop_
_entity_poly.entity_id
_entity_poly.type
_entity_poly.pdbx_seq_one_letter_code
_entity_poly.pdbx_strand_id
1 'polypeptide(L)'
;ELNTLIGIRGSGKSSVLEVVRYVLGLTAQMDKEYKDSLVKNVFGSGGKATLNVIDKHGKRYAVSRIFGERINVLDENGNDLNINPISLFDGVQYFGQKDLSSSADHENGLLEKLISGRIGQPSNLDSCVNELIRTVERLLDVSKIPQQMAEVTTLQTELEHKLSIFKEKGVSDKLKKQSGYATDITKLDAVKNRMDVILRDIRNAFSKNSVVSNVLDGYSSDFNKDIFEDVSAVLSLIDVQLIQISACIAEIEKQRSGMEDIISRLKERTDNLADEFAEIKREIKDETLDVDSFVKMTSELQKTKEKLKQLSEEASSKSKIEASFTKAARERNDALLMTYNAYKAETERINQSQTELRIEITFKGDREGFKSQLKNDFKGTGISDIKYQAICNAFTDYMEIIEDWIVYEGNKLKSIVTPGEYVKLEDKLRDQYEELLSRQVENKVDIYYHEKLLRQHSIGQRASALILFILTQDDNDIIIIDQPEDDLDNKVIYDEVITAIGQKKPYMQFIFATHNANIPVLGDSERVLIVEFHETKIDVAQGNIDLGSTHKQIVDIMEGGKEAFDKRQLIYTSWQ
;
A
#
# COMPACT_ATOMS: atom_id res chain seq x y z
N GLU A 1 4.03 -13.48 35.63
CA GLU A 1 5.43 -13.59 36.13
C GLU A 1 6.26 -12.39 35.75
N LEU A 2 7.13 -11.91 36.66
CA LEU A 2 8.13 -10.89 36.37
C LEU A 2 9.53 -11.51 36.31
N ASN A 3 10.19 -11.41 35.16
CA ASN A 3 11.56 -11.84 34.93
C ASN A 3 12.43 -10.60 34.69
N THR A 4 13.49 -10.40 35.49
CA THR A 4 14.35 -9.22 35.35
C THR A 4 15.78 -9.62 34.98
N LEU A 5 16.33 -8.96 33.96
CA LEU A 5 17.74 -9.06 33.58
C LEU A 5 18.49 -7.91 34.24
N ILE A 6 19.41 -8.21 35.14
CA ILE A 6 20.25 -7.21 35.82
C ILE A 6 21.72 -7.38 35.42
N GLY A 7 22.50 -6.34 35.51
CA GLY A 7 23.93 -6.33 35.19
C GLY A 7 24.45 -4.91 35.00
N ILE A 8 25.76 -4.74 35.05
CA ILE A 8 26.39 -3.43 34.82
C ILE A 8 26.12 -2.92 33.40
N ARG A 9 26.35 -1.63 33.16
CA ARG A 9 26.25 -1.07 31.80
C ARG A 9 27.24 -1.78 30.87
N GLY A 10 26.79 -2.20 29.69
CA GLY A 10 27.60 -2.98 28.73
C GLY A 10 27.69 -4.47 29.00
N SER A 11 26.97 -5.04 29.97
CA SER A 11 26.98 -6.50 30.26
C SER A 11 26.29 -7.37 29.22
N GLY A 12 25.56 -6.76 28.25
CA GLY A 12 24.88 -7.51 27.19
C GLY A 12 23.39 -7.76 27.41
N LYS A 13 22.75 -7.11 28.42
CA LYS A 13 21.30 -7.25 28.66
C LYS A 13 20.46 -6.97 27.40
N SER A 14 20.67 -5.81 26.77
CA SER A 14 19.99 -5.42 25.53
C SER A 14 20.26 -6.43 24.40
N SER A 15 21.48 -6.97 24.32
CA SER A 15 21.83 -7.99 23.33
C SER A 15 21.00 -9.27 23.50
N VAL A 16 20.77 -9.70 24.74
CA VAL A 16 19.93 -10.88 25.04
C VAL A 16 18.49 -10.61 24.59
N LEU A 17 17.92 -9.45 24.95
CA LEU A 17 16.56 -9.10 24.57
C LEU A 17 16.40 -8.93 23.04
N GLU A 18 17.38 -8.35 22.35
CA GLU A 18 17.36 -8.23 20.89
C GLU A 18 17.44 -9.60 20.19
N VAL A 19 18.16 -10.59 20.76
CA VAL A 19 18.15 -11.96 20.26
C VAL A 19 16.76 -12.58 20.43
N VAL A 20 16.11 -12.40 21.58
CA VAL A 20 14.73 -12.88 21.82
C VAL A 20 13.79 -12.27 20.77
N ARG A 21 13.83 -10.95 20.58
CA ARG A 21 13.06 -10.23 19.55
C ARG A 21 13.27 -10.84 18.16
N TYR A 22 14.53 -11.05 17.79
CA TYR A 22 14.90 -11.56 16.47
C TYR A 22 14.40 -12.99 16.24
N VAL A 23 14.52 -13.87 17.23
CA VAL A 23 14.06 -15.27 17.14
C VAL A 23 12.55 -15.35 17.06
N LEU A 24 11.80 -14.49 17.77
CA LEU A 24 10.35 -14.37 17.68
C LEU A 24 9.87 -13.71 16.38
N GLY A 25 10.76 -13.15 15.56
CA GLY A 25 10.39 -12.48 14.31
C GLY A 25 9.74 -11.12 14.50
N LEU A 26 9.87 -10.50 15.67
CA LEU A 26 9.36 -9.16 15.93
C LEU A 26 10.23 -8.11 15.20
N THR A 27 9.59 -7.18 14.51
CA THR A 27 10.30 -6.12 13.78
C THR A 27 10.91 -5.09 14.74
N ALA A 28 12.16 -4.68 14.47
CA ALA A 28 12.75 -3.52 15.15
C ALA A 28 12.08 -2.24 14.60
N GLN A 29 11.62 -1.37 15.49
CA GLN A 29 10.87 -0.19 15.08
C GLN A 29 11.75 1.06 14.92
N MET A 30 12.74 1.20 15.80
CA MET A 30 13.73 2.27 15.75
C MET A 30 15.13 1.66 15.62
N ASP A 31 16.06 2.41 15.02
CA ASP A 31 17.47 2.03 14.90
C ASP A 31 17.70 0.61 14.36
N LYS A 32 16.89 0.20 13.36
CA LYS A 32 16.90 -1.16 12.81
C LYS A 32 18.30 -1.65 12.43
N GLU A 33 19.09 -0.79 11.78
CA GLU A 33 20.46 -1.14 11.37
C GLU A 33 21.37 -1.43 12.58
N TYR A 34 21.26 -0.63 13.65
CA TYR A 34 22.01 -0.84 14.88
C TYR A 34 21.58 -2.15 15.57
N LYS A 35 20.27 -2.37 15.73
CA LYS A 35 19.72 -3.58 16.37
C LYS A 35 20.06 -4.85 15.58
N ASP A 36 19.97 -4.81 14.26
CA ASP A 36 20.35 -5.92 13.40
C ASP A 36 21.87 -6.19 13.44
N SER A 37 22.70 -5.14 13.52
CA SER A 37 24.15 -5.29 13.69
C SER A 37 24.50 -5.92 15.05
N LEU A 38 23.78 -5.56 16.10
CA LEU A 38 23.95 -6.10 17.45
C LEU A 38 23.60 -7.60 17.46
N VAL A 39 22.46 -7.98 16.89
CA VAL A 39 22.06 -9.38 16.73
C VAL A 39 23.11 -10.15 15.92
N LYS A 40 23.56 -9.60 14.78
CA LYS A 40 24.61 -10.22 13.94
C LYS A 40 25.90 -10.47 14.72
N ASN A 41 26.32 -9.52 15.55
CA ASN A 41 27.52 -9.66 16.37
C ASN A 41 27.37 -10.78 17.41
N VAL A 42 26.19 -10.91 18.05
CA VAL A 42 25.92 -11.98 19.03
C VAL A 42 25.89 -13.35 18.37
N PHE A 43 25.27 -13.48 17.20
CA PHE A 43 25.23 -14.76 16.49
C PHE A 43 26.58 -15.16 15.89
N GLY A 44 27.42 -14.19 15.53
CA GLY A 44 28.66 -14.47 14.82
C GLY A 44 28.42 -15.23 13.52
N SER A 45 29.36 -16.13 13.17
CA SER A 45 29.23 -16.98 11.97
C SER A 45 28.53 -18.29 12.30
N GLY A 46 27.26 -18.43 11.87
CA GLY A 46 26.51 -19.70 12.00
C GLY A 46 25.93 -19.98 13.39
N GLY A 47 25.92 -18.97 14.28
CA GLY A 47 25.29 -19.11 15.60
C GLY A 47 23.78 -19.33 15.46
N LYS A 48 23.24 -20.17 16.35
CA LYS A 48 21.81 -20.49 16.45
C LYS A 48 21.30 -20.11 17.83
N ALA A 49 20.17 -19.41 17.89
CA ALA A 49 19.44 -19.20 19.13
C ALA A 49 18.14 -20.02 19.13
N THR A 50 17.77 -20.52 20.30
CA THR A 50 16.55 -21.31 20.52
C THR A 50 15.83 -20.79 21.74
N LEU A 51 14.53 -20.52 21.61
CA LEU A 51 13.61 -20.17 22.69
C LEU A 51 12.66 -21.33 22.92
N ASN A 52 12.59 -21.79 24.16
CA ASN A 52 11.55 -22.73 24.58
C ASN A 52 10.35 -21.91 25.05
N VAL A 53 9.22 -22.06 24.38
CA VAL A 53 8.00 -21.32 24.65
C VAL A 53 6.86 -22.26 25.02
N ILE A 54 5.92 -21.77 25.81
CA ILE A 54 4.71 -22.49 26.23
C ILE A 54 3.54 -21.62 25.84
N ASP A 55 2.57 -22.17 25.08
CA ASP A 55 1.36 -21.44 24.73
C ASP A 55 0.36 -21.40 25.89
N LYS A 56 -0.73 -20.66 25.74
CA LYS A 56 -1.81 -20.54 26.74
C LYS A 56 -2.51 -21.86 27.07
N HIS A 57 -2.34 -22.89 26.27
CA HIS A 57 -2.86 -24.24 26.51
C HIS A 57 -1.86 -25.16 27.21
N GLY A 58 -0.68 -24.64 27.58
CA GLY A 58 0.38 -25.38 28.24
C GLY A 58 1.23 -26.23 27.31
N LYS A 59 1.07 -26.13 26.01
CA LYS A 59 1.82 -26.89 25.01
C LYS A 59 3.19 -26.23 24.76
N ARG A 60 4.21 -27.06 24.63
CA ARG A 60 5.61 -26.59 24.52
C ARG A 60 6.07 -26.58 23.08
N TYR A 61 6.88 -25.58 22.75
CA TYR A 61 7.47 -25.41 21.42
C TYR A 61 8.93 -24.95 21.56
N ALA A 62 9.74 -25.30 20.55
CA ALA A 62 11.09 -24.82 20.41
C ALA A 62 11.16 -23.88 19.17
N VAL A 63 11.25 -22.59 19.40
CA VAL A 63 11.42 -21.59 18.34
C VAL A 63 12.90 -21.32 18.16
N SER A 64 13.44 -21.55 16.97
CA SER A 64 14.86 -21.39 16.71
C SER A 64 15.14 -20.65 15.42
N ARG A 65 16.24 -19.89 15.41
CA ARG A 65 16.68 -19.12 14.24
C ARG A 65 18.20 -19.02 14.17
N ILE A 66 18.74 -19.13 12.96
CA ILE A 66 20.12 -18.77 12.60
C ILE A 66 20.06 -17.36 11.97
N PHE A 67 21.10 -16.55 12.17
CA PHE A 67 21.11 -15.20 11.59
C PHE A 67 20.98 -15.23 10.06
N GLY A 68 20.00 -14.48 9.52
CA GLY A 68 19.72 -14.42 8.09
C GLY A 68 18.86 -15.58 7.55
N GLU A 69 18.50 -16.56 8.36
CA GLU A 69 17.67 -17.69 7.95
C GLU A 69 16.21 -17.57 8.43
N ARG A 70 15.35 -18.46 7.92
CA ARG A 70 13.96 -18.58 8.35
C ARG A 70 13.86 -19.00 9.82
N ILE A 71 12.74 -18.66 10.43
CA ILE A 71 12.41 -19.14 11.78
C ILE A 71 11.90 -20.58 11.67
N ASN A 72 12.31 -21.44 12.58
CA ASN A 72 11.80 -22.80 12.70
C ASN A 72 11.04 -22.93 14.03
N VAL A 73 9.80 -23.42 13.97
CA VAL A 73 8.94 -23.68 15.14
C VAL A 73 8.70 -25.18 15.23
N LEU A 74 9.28 -25.82 16.24
CA LEU A 74 9.16 -27.27 16.46
C LEU A 74 8.17 -27.55 17.60
N ASP A 75 7.30 -28.53 17.41
CA ASP A 75 6.46 -29.08 18.48
C ASP A 75 7.25 -29.97 19.46
N GLU A 76 6.57 -30.51 20.47
CA GLU A 76 7.18 -31.44 21.45
C GLU A 76 7.73 -32.71 20.82
N ASN A 77 7.28 -33.08 19.63
CA ASN A 77 7.74 -34.28 18.90
C ASN A 77 8.88 -33.93 17.93
N GLY A 78 9.28 -32.66 17.82
CA GLY A 78 10.34 -32.22 16.93
C GLY A 78 9.88 -31.96 15.48
N ASN A 79 8.57 -31.89 15.20
CA ASN A 79 8.04 -31.60 13.89
C ASN A 79 8.04 -30.07 13.65
N ASP A 80 8.52 -29.65 12.50
CA ASP A 80 8.46 -28.23 12.08
C ASP A 80 7.03 -27.89 11.62
N LEU A 81 6.40 -26.95 12.34
CA LEU A 81 5.02 -26.56 12.09
C LEU A 81 4.87 -25.51 10.97
N ASN A 82 5.99 -24.94 10.52
CA ASN A 82 6.03 -23.88 9.49
C ASN A 82 5.04 -22.73 9.74
N ILE A 83 4.90 -22.32 11.00
CA ILE A 83 4.03 -21.21 11.43
C ILE A 83 4.85 -20.01 11.88
N ASN A 84 4.21 -18.83 11.95
CA ASN A 84 4.82 -17.66 12.58
C ASN A 84 4.80 -17.86 14.11
N PRO A 85 5.94 -17.74 14.83
CA PRO A 85 5.96 -17.93 16.29
C PRO A 85 5.03 -16.98 17.05
N ILE A 86 4.73 -15.80 16.53
CA ILE A 86 3.79 -14.85 17.15
C ILE A 86 2.37 -15.44 17.24
N SER A 87 1.99 -16.33 16.33
CA SER A 87 0.67 -17.00 16.36
C SER A 87 0.48 -17.98 17.53
N LEU A 88 1.54 -18.27 18.29
CA LEU A 88 1.47 -19.07 19.51
C LEU A 88 0.95 -18.28 20.72
N PHE A 89 0.85 -16.97 20.61
CA PHE A 89 0.48 -16.05 21.68
C PHE A 89 -0.71 -15.19 21.26
N ASP A 90 -1.49 -14.70 22.23
CA ASP A 90 -2.53 -13.71 21.99
C ASP A 90 -1.92 -12.33 21.70
N GLY A 91 -0.78 -11.99 22.34
CA GLY A 91 -0.04 -10.77 22.07
C GLY A 91 1.37 -10.79 22.66
N VAL A 92 2.36 -10.33 21.89
CA VAL A 92 3.74 -10.11 22.35
C VAL A 92 4.15 -8.69 22.02
N GLN A 93 4.50 -7.91 23.03
CA GLN A 93 4.98 -6.54 22.88
C GLN A 93 6.48 -6.46 23.22
N TYR A 94 7.25 -5.80 22.37
CA TYR A 94 8.68 -5.56 22.56
C TYR A 94 8.98 -4.07 22.44
N PHE A 95 9.66 -3.54 23.45
CA PHE A 95 10.16 -2.17 23.49
C PHE A 95 11.65 -2.20 23.79
N GLY A 96 12.46 -1.87 22.81
CA GLY A 96 13.91 -1.70 22.97
C GLY A 96 14.26 -0.39 23.69
N GLN A 97 15.53 -0.21 23.98
CA GLN A 97 16.03 1.00 24.63
C GLN A 97 15.60 2.26 23.87
N LYS A 98 15.01 3.24 24.55
CA LYS A 98 14.45 4.49 24.00
C LYS A 98 13.27 4.34 23.03
N ASP A 99 12.76 3.12 22.78
CA ASP A 99 11.61 2.93 21.89
C ASP A 99 10.36 3.63 22.46
N LEU A 100 10.24 3.74 23.77
CA LEU A 100 9.12 4.38 24.46
C LEU A 100 9.12 5.89 24.28
N SER A 101 10.25 6.55 24.52
CA SER A 101 10.39 7.99 24.33
C SER A 101 10.24 8.41 22.87
N SER A 102 10.83 7.65 21.95
CA SER A 102 10.75 7.91 20.51
C SER A 102 9.35 7.63 19.94
N SER A 103 8.65 6.62 20.46
CA SER A 103 7.27 6.30 20.03
C SER A 103 6.28 7.39 20.42
N ALA A 104 6.56 8.12 21.49
CA ALA A 104 5.74 9.24 21.94
C ALA A 104 5.80 10.45 21.01
N ASP A 105 6.80 10.55 20.16
CA ASP A 105 6.90 11.62 19.15
C ASP A 105 6.09 11.33 17.89
N HIS A 106 5.66 10.06 17.69
CA HIS A 106 4.91 9.59 16.51
C HIS A 106 3.62 8.91 16.97
N GLU A 107 2.58 9.71 17.27
CA GLU A 107 1.29 9.23 17.79
C GLU A 107 0.63 8.19 16.86
N ASN A 108 0.74 8.36 15.53
CA ASN A 108 0.25 7.38 14.55
C ASN A 108 1.00 6.04 14.64
N GLY A 109 2.32 6.07 14.73
CA GLY A 109 3.14 4.87 14.87
C GLY A 109 2.88 4.11 16.16
N LEU A 110 2.51 4.82 17.24
CA LEU A 110 2.12 4.19 18.49
C LEU A 110 0.78 3.47 18.37
N LEU A 111 -0.24 4.11 17.77
CA LEU A 111 -1.55 3.48 17.55
C LEU A 111 -1.40 2.22 16.69
N GLU A 112 -0.61 2.30 15.64
CA GLU A 112 -0.31 1.16 14.77
C GLU A 112 0.35 0.02 15.56
N LYS A 113 1.30 0.31 16.45
CA LYS A 113 1.91 -0.70 17.34
C LYS A 113 0.90 -1.41 18.24
N LEU A 114 -0.01 -0.65 18.81
CA LEU A 114 -0.96 -1.14 19.79
C LEU A 114 -2.08 -1.97 19.15
N ILE A 115 -2.34 -1.77 17.87
CA ILE A 115 -3.50 -2.30 17.15
C ILE A 115 -3.13 -3.17 15.95
N SER A 116 -1.90 -3.08 15.42
CA SER A 116 -1.48 -3.67 14.13
C SER A 116 -1.64 -5.19 14.03
N GLY A 117 -1.61 -5.91 15.14
CA GLY A 117 -1.86 -7.35 15.13
C GLY A 117 -3.31 -7.76 14.91
N ARG A 118 -4.25 -6.81 14.92
CA ARG A 118 -5.71 -7.05 14.98
C ARG A 118 -6.46 -6.56 13.76
N ILE A 119 -5.87 -5.64 12.99
CA ILE A 119 -6.52 -5.01 11.85
C ILE A 119 -5.79 -5.40 10.58
N GLY A 120 -6.45 -6.22 9.75
CA GLY A 120 -5.94 -6.58 8.42
C GLY A 120 -5.96 -5.40 7.47
N GLN A 121 -5.00 -5.35 6.55
CA GLN A 121 -5.02 -4.40 5.44
C GLN A 121 -6.20 -4.73 4.50
N PRO A 122 -6.87 -3.72 3.91
CA PRO A 122 -7.95 -3.96 2.96
C PRO A 122 -7.40 -4.64 1.71
N SER A 123 -7.90 -5.83 1.40
CA SER A 123 -7.41 -6.70 0.32
C SER A 123 -7.66 -6.17 -1.11
N ASN A 124 -8.50 -5.15 -1.28
CA ASN A 124 -8.93 -4.62 -2.59
C ASN A 124 -8.42 -3.21 -2.92
N LEU A 125 -7.61 -2.59 -2.06
CA LEU A 125 -7.16 -1.22 -2.26
C LEU A 125 -6.32 -1.05 -3.54
N ASP A 126 -5.36 -1.94 -3.78
CA ASP A 126 -4.51 -1.92 -4.97
C ASP A 126 -5.33 -2.12 -6.25
N SER A 127 -6.36 -2.96 -6.20
CA SER A 127 -7.28 -3.18 -7.32
C SER A 127 -8.04 -1.89 -7.66
N CYS A 128 -8.55 -1.17 -6.66
CA CYS A 128 -9.24 0.11 -6.86
C CYS A 128 -8.31 1.18 -7.44
N VAL A 129 -7.07 1.28 -6.94
CA VAL A 129 -6.06 2.22 -7.46
C VAL A 129 -5.72 1.93 -8.91
N ASN A 130 -5.50 0.65 -9.28
CA ASN A 130 -5.22 0.25 -10.66
C ASN A 130 -6.39 0.58 -11.60
N GLU A 131 -7.64 0.43 -11.15
CA GLU A 131 -8.81 0.79 -11.96
C GLU A 131 -8.92 2.32 -12.11
N LEU A 132 -8.60 3.09 -11.08
CA LEU A 132 -8.54 4.56 -11.16
C LEU A 132 -7.48 5.01 -12.18
N ILE A 133 -6.27 4.46 -12.14
CA ILE A 133 -5.20 4.76 -13.08
C ILE A 133 -5.67 4.51 -14.53
N ARG A 134 -6.22 3.32 -14.81
CA ARG A 134 -6.74 2.97 -16.15
C ARG A 134 -7.86 3.92 -16.61
N THR A 135 -8.71 4.36 -15.68
CA THR A 135 -9.81 5.28 -16.02
C THR A 135 -9.29 6.68 -16.32
N VAL A 136 -8.28 7.16 -15.58
CA VAL A 136 -7.62 8.44 -15.87
C VAL A 136 -6.93 8.41 -17.24
N GLU A 137 -6.18 7.35 -17.57
CA GLU A 137 -5.57 7.18 -18.90
C GLU A 137 -6.60 7.32 -20.02
N ARG A 138 -7.74 6.60 -19.90
CA ARG A 138 -8.84 6.66 -20.87
C ARG A 138 -9.48 8.04 -20.94
N LEU A 139 -9.65 8.75 -19.82
CA LEU A 139 -10.18 10.11 -19.80
C LEU A 139 -9.21 11.11 -20.46
N LEU A 140 -7.91 10.96 -20.25
CA LEU A 140 -6.88 11.75 -20.91
C LEU A 140 -6.89 11.55 -22.44
N ASP A 141 -7.10 10.33 -22.92
CA ASP A 141 -7.22 10.07 -24.36
C ASP A 141 -8.49 10.69 -24.94
N VAL A 142 -9.63 10.52 -24.26
CA VAL A 142 -10.90 11.12 -24.67
C VAL A 142 -10.85 12.66 -24.65
N SER A 143 -10.07 13.27 -23.76
CA SER A 143 -9.91 14.73 -23.69
C SER A 143 -9.27 15.36 -24.94
N LYS A 144 -8.51 14.58 -25.71
CA LYS A 144 -7.87 15.00 -26.99
C LYS A 144 -8.83 14.98 -28.19
N ILE A 145 -9.94 14.26 -28.06
CA ILE A 145 -10.89 14.02 -29.17
C ILE A 145 -11.48 15.33 -29.73
N PRO A 146 -11.93 16.33 -28.94
CA PRO A 146 -12.46 17.57 -29.48
C PRO A 146 -11.49 18.30 -30.42
N GLN A 147 -10.22 18.35 -30.09
CA GLN A 147 -9.20 18.94 -30.96
C GLN A 147 -9.03 18.12 -32.25
N GLN A 148 -8.93 16.80 -32.14
CA GLN A 148 -8.83 15.90 -33.30
C GLN A 148 -10.06 16.04 -34.21
N MET A 149 -11.26 16.14 -33.64
CA MET A 149 -12.49 16.37 -34.41
C MET A 149 -12.46 17.70 -35.17
N ALA A 150 -11.96 18.77 -34.54
CA ALA A 150 -11.84 20.08 -35.18
C ALA A 150 -10.88 20.02 -36.37
N GLU A 151 -9.71 19.39 -36.23
CA GLU A 151 -8.73 19.20 -37.30
C GLU A 151 -9.31 18.40 -38.46
N VAL A 152 -9.97 17.27 -38.16
CA VAL A 152 -10.59 16.40 -39.15
C VAL A 152 -11.79 17.07 -39.84
N THR A 153 -12.56 17.88 -39.10
CA THR A 153 -13.68 18.67 -39.68
C THR A 153 -13.16 19.74 -40.65
N THR A 154 -12.06 20.41 -40.32
CA THR A 154 -11.41 21.35 -41.22
C THR A 154 -10.99 20.70 -42.53
N LEU A 155 -10.32 19.51 -42.43
CA LEU A 155 -9.93 18.73 -43.59
C LEU A 155 -11.15 18.28 -44.42
N GLN A 156 -12.24 17.86 -43.77
CA GLN A 156 -13.48 17.51 -44.46
C GLN A 156 -14.01 18.68 -45.28
N THR A 157 -14.08 19.88 -44.69
CA THR A 157 -14.59 21.08 -45.34
C THR A 157 -13.72 21.46 -46.54
N GLU A 158 -12.40 21.38 -46.43
CA GLU A 158 -11.47 21.64 -47.54
C GLU A 158 -11.66 20.65 -48.69
N LEU A 159 -11.79 19.36 -48.40
CA LEU A 159 -12.00 18.31 -49.41
C LEU A 159 -13.36 18.48 -50.09
N GLU A 160 -14.42 18.79 -49.35
CA GLU A 160 -15.77 19.01 -49.90
C GLU A 160 -15.77 20.26 -50.83
N HIS A 161 -15.08 21.33 -50.45
CA HIS A 161 -14.92 22.53 -51.29
C HIS A 161 -14.17 22.17 -52.59
N LYS A 162 -13.05 21.47 -52.54
CA LYS A 162 -12.26 21.06 -53.72
C LYS A 162 -13.09 20.18 -54.64
N LEU A 163 -13.88 19.24 -54.09
CA LEU A 163 -14.74 18.33 -54.85
C LEU A 163 -15.95 19.07 -55.47
N SER A 164 -16.44 20.17 -54.89
CA SER A 164 -17.55 20.96 -55.46
C SER A 164 -17.16 21.57 -56.80
N ILE A 165 -15.91 21.95 -57.01
CA ILE A 165 -15.40 22.49 -58.29
C ILE A 165 -15.55 21.45 -59.42
N PHE A 166 -15.29 20.20 -59.17
CA PHE A 166 -15.49 19.12 -60.17
C PHE A 166 -16.96 18.88 -60.46
N LYS A 167 -17.84 19.09 -59.47
CA LYS A 167 -19.30 18.96 -59.67
C LYS A 167 -19.85 20.12 -60.53
N GLU A 168 -19.41 21.33 -60.29
CA GLU A 168 -19.81 22.51 -61.08
C GLU A 168 -19.40 22.42 -62.55
N LYS A 169 -18.26 21.76 -62.82
CA LYS A 169 -17.80 21.51 -64.20
C LYS A 169 -18.41 20.30 -64.86
N GLY A 170 -19.34 19.58 -64.25
CA GLY A 170 -20.09 18.45 -64.82
C GLY A 170 -19.28 17.15 -64.95
N VAL A 171 -18.08 17.10 -64.39
CA VAL A 171 -17.15 15.95 -64.49
C VAL A 171 -17.48 14.87 -63.43
N SER A 172 -18.11 15.28 -62.35
CA SER A 172 -18.43 14.39 -61.19
C SER A 172 -19.26 13.15 -61.60
N ASP A 173 -20.24 13.29 -62.50
CA ASP A 173 -21.11 12.18 -62.89
C ASP A 173 -20.38 11.15 -63.75
N LYS A 174 -19.43 11.56 -64.59
CA LYS A 174 -18.59 10.65 -65.41
C LYS A 174 -17.67 9.82 -64.53
N LEU A 175 -17.17 10.39 -63.40
CA LEU A 175 -16.26 9.73 -62.47
C LEU A 175 -16.98 8.96 -61.33
N LYS A 176 -18.33 9.01 -61.31
CA LYS A 176 -19.14 8.45 -60.22
C LYS A 176 -18.88 6.94 -59.99
N LYS A 177 -18.71 6.19 -61.06
CA LYS A 177 -18.45 4.74 -61.00
C LYS A 177 -17.08 4.48 -60.36
N GLN A 178 -16.03 5.12 -60.84
CA GLN A 178 -14.66 5.01 -60.33
C GLN A 178 -14.56 5.42 -58.86
N SER A 179 -15.19 6.56 -58.51
CA SER A 179 -15.28 7.04 -57.14
C SER A 179 -16.06 6.09 -56.24
N GLY A 180 -17.13 5.43 -56.74
CA GLY A 180 -17.91 4.42 -56.03
C GLY A 180 -17.02 3.22 -55.61
N TYR A 181 -16.29 2.66 -56.56
CA TYR A 181 -15.35 1.55 -56.27
C TYR A 181 -14.26 1.92 -55.24
N ALA A 182 -13.67 3.12 -55.37
CA ALA A 182 -12.71 3.61 -54.42
C ALA A 182 -13.29 3.80 -52.99
N THR A 183 -14.55 4.25 -52.94
CA THR A 183 -15.31 4.37 -51.69
C THR A 183 -15.57 3.02 -51.05
N ASP A 184 -16.00 2.03 -51.84
CA ASP A 184 -16.29 0.67 -51.37
C ASP A 184 -15.04 -0.02 -50.82
N ILE A 185 -13.88 0.14 -51.48
CA ILE A 185 -12.58 -0.34 -50.96
C ILE A 185 -12.28 0.30 -49.62
N THR A 186 -12.43 1.63 -49.52
CA THR A 186 -12.18 2.36 -48.29
C THR A 186 -13.08 1.89 -47.14
N LYS A 187 -14.34 1.60 -47.43
CA LYS A 187 -15.29 1.03 -46.44
C LYS A 187 -14.89 -0.35 -45.95
N LEU A 188 -14.46 -1.22 -46.84
CA LEU A 188 -14.02 -2.57 -46.51
C LEU A 188 -12.72 -2.53 -45.67
N ASP A 189 -11.79 -1.63 -46.00
CA ASP A 189 -10.57 -1.40 -45.21
C ASP A 189 -10.91 -0.88 -43.79
N ALA A 190 -11.90 0.02 -43.66
CA ALA A 190 -12.37 0.49 -42.38
C ALA A 190 -12.97 -0.63 -41.52
N VAL A 191 -13.78 -1.53 -42.13
CA VAL A 191 -14.33 -2.71 -41.42
C VAL A 191 -13.21 -3.63 -40.96
N LYS A 192 -12.23 -3.92 -41.84
CA LYS A 192 -11.06 -4.75 -41.49
C LYS A 192 -10.30 -4.13 -40.30
N ASN A 193 -9.98 -2.85 -40.37
CA ASN A 193 -9.27 -2.15 -39.28
C ASN A 193 -10.04 -2.21 -37.95
N ARG A 194 -11.38 -2.09 -37.98
CA ARG A 194 -12.20 -2.24 -36.79
C ARG A 194 -12.15 -3.65 -36.21
N MET A 195 -12.15 -4.68 -37.05
CA MET A 195 -11.95 -6.06 -36.62
C MET A 195 -10.58 -6.28 -36.00
N ASP A 196 -9.53 -5.71 -36.58
CA ASP A 196 -8.15 -5.79 -36.05
C ASP A 196 -8.03 -5.15 -34.67
N VAL A 197 -8.69 -4.00 -34.46
CA VAL A 197 -8.75 -3.36 -33.13
C VAL A 197 -9.46 -4.26 -32.12
N ILE A 198 -10.64 -4.78 -32.44
CA ILE A 198 -11.41 -5.66 -31.56
C ILE A 198 -10.60 -6.91 -31.20
N LEU A 199 -9.97 -7.56 -32.18
CA LEU A 199 -9.13 -8.74 -31.93
C LEU A 199 -7.95 -8.45 -31.03
N ARG A 200 -7.28 -7.30 -31.22
CA ARG A 200 -6.17 -6.86 -30.38
C ARG A 200 -6.65 -6.64 -28.94
N ASP A 201 -7.79 -5.97 -28.76
CA ASP A 201 -8.32 -5.67 -27.43
C ASP A 201 -8.73 -6.95 -26.68
N ILE A 202 -9.37 -7.90 -27.37
CA ILE A 202 -9.71 -9.21 -26.82
C ILE A 202 -8.44 -9.99 -26.46
N ARG A 203 -7.41 -10.02 -27.31
CA ARG A 203 -6.15 -10.70 -27.03
C ARG A 203 -5.44 -10.10 -25.82
N ASN A 204 -5.40 -8.78 -25.72
CA ASN A 204 -4.77 -8.09 -24.59
C ASN A 204 -5.49 -8.39 -23.27
N ALA A 205 -6.82 -8.45 -23.30
CA ALA A 205 -7.59 -8.82 -22.13
C ALA A 205 -7.40 -10.30 -21.73
N PHE A 206 -7.25 -11.19 -22.73
CA PHE A 206 -7.15 -12.63 -22.51
C PHE A 206 -5.73 -13.12 -22.20
N SER A 207 -4.70 -12.49 -22.75
CA SER A 207 -3.30 -12.95 -22.63
C SER A 207 -2.76 -12.94 -21.18
N LYS A 208 -3.38 -12.20 -20.28
CA LYS A 208 -2.95 -12.10 -18.88
C LYS A 208 -3.53 -13.20 -17.97
N ASN A 209 -4.53 -13.97 -18.40
CA ASN A 209 -5.30 -14.87 -17.52
C ASN A 209 -5.67 -16.19 -18.20
N SER A 210 -4.76 -16.82 -18.93
CA SER A 210 -5.11 -17.96 -19.79
C SER A 210 -5.33 -19.30 -19.07
N VAL A 211 -4.88 -19.47 -17.83
CA VAL A 211 -5.10 -20.69 -17.02
C VAL A 211 -5.04 -20.34 -15.53
N VAL A 212 -6.06 -20.74 -14.78
CA VAL A 212 -6.19 -20.44 -13.35
C VAL A 212 -5.85 -21.65 -12.47
N SER A 213 -6.04 -22.86 -12.97
CA SER A 213 -5.82 -24.11 -12.23
C SER A 213 -4.36 -24.33 -11.80
N ASN A 214 -3.40 -23.76 -12.53
CA ASN A 214 -1.96 -23.86 -12.22
C ASN A 214 -1.58 -23.30 -10.83
N VAL A 215 -2.44 -22.49 -10.23
CA VAL A 215 -2.20 -21.92 -8.89
C VAL A 215 -2.13 -23.04 -7.82
N LEU A 216 -2.79 -24.17 -8.08
CA LEU A 216 -2.80 -25.33 -7.17
C LEU A 216 -1.88 -26.46 -7.60
N ASP A 217 -1.07 -26.28 -8.65
CA ASP A 217 -0.16 -27.33 -9.12
C ASP A 217 0.85 -27.73 -8.03
N GLY A 218 0.80 -29.02 -7.65
CA GLY A 218 1.67 -29.57 -6.61
C GLY A 218 1.25 -29.23 -5.17
N TYR A 219 0.11 -28.56 -4.96
CA TYR A 219 -0.43 -28.30 -3.64
C TYR A 219 -1.47 -29.37 -3.24
N SER A 220 -1.35 -29.90 -2.02
CA SER A 220 -2.34 -30.76 -1.37
C SER A 220 -2.49 -30.33 0.07
N SER A 221 -3.73 -30.05 0.50
CA SER A 221 -3.99 -29.70 1.90
C SER A 221 -4.06 -30.96 2.76
N ASP A 222 -3.34 -30.96 3.87
CA ASP A 222 -3.36 -32.09 4.84
C ASP A 222 -4.63 -32.10 5.70
N PHE A 223 -5.29 -30.95 5.91
CA PHE A 223 -6.41 -30.79 6.84
C PHE A 223 -7.74 -30.40 6.21
N ASN A 224 -7.73 -29.83 4.98
CA ASN A 224 -8.92 -29.35 4.28
C ASN A 224 -8.99 -29.91 2.85
N LYS A 225 -8.73 -31.19 2.70
CA LYS A 225 -8.62 -31.84 1.40
C LYS A 225 -9.91 -31.74 0.58
N ASP A 226 -11.04 -31.91 1.23
CA ASP A 226 -12.39 -31.80 0.66
C ASP A 226 -12.65 -30.39 0.06
N ILE A 227 -12.29 -29.33 0.81
CA ILE A 227 -12.44 -27.94 0.34
C ILE A 227 -11.57 -27.70 -0.90
N PHE A 228 -10.32 -28.18 -0.89
CA PHE A 228 -9.42 -27.97 -2.04
C PHE A 228 -9.77 -28.87 -3.25
N GLU A 229 -10.43 -30.01 -3.05
CA GLU A 229 -11.04 -30.79 -4.13
C GLU A 229 -12.20 -30.01 -4.78
N ASP A 230 -13.07 -29.36 -3.99
CA ASP A 230 -14.14 -28.50 -4.49
C ASP A 230 -13.58 -27.28 -5.23
N VAL A 231 -12.56 -26.60 -4.70
CA VAL A 231 -11.87 -25.51 -5.37
C VAL A 231 -11.29 -25.95 -6.70
N SER A 232 -10.63 -27.11 -6.76
CA SER A 232 -10.04 -27.66 -7.98
C SER A 232 -11.13 -27.97 -9.04
N ALA A 233 -12.28 -28.46 -8.61
CA ALA A 233 -13.43 -28.69 -9.50
C ALA A 233 -13.95 -27.37 -10.10
N VAL A 234 -14.08 -26.31 -9.30
CA VAL A 234 -14.48 -24.97 -9.76
C VAL A 234 -13.46 -24.38 -10.73
N LEU A 235 -12.15 -24.46 -10.41
CA LEU A 235 -11.09 -23.98 -11.29
C LEU A 235 -11.07 -24.72 -12.63
N SER A 236 -11.30 -26.04 -12.62
CA SER A 236 -11.41 -26.84 -13.85
C SER A 236 -12.57 -26.41 -14.75
N LEU A 237 -13.72 -26.03 -14.15
CA LEU A 237 -14.85 -25.48 -14.91
C LEU A 237 -14.52 -24.11 -15.51
N ILE A 238 -13.80 -23.27 -14.79
CA ILE A 238 -13.32 -21.96 -15.29
C ILE A 238 -12.37 -22.18 -16.47
N ASP A 239 -11.42 -23.11 -16.37
CA ASP A 239 -10.48 -23.41 -17.46
C ASP A 239 -11.18 -23.90 -18.73
N VAL A 240 -12.24 -24.70 -18.59
CA VAL A 240 -13.09 -25.10 -19.73
C VAL A 240 -13.69 -23.86 -20.42
N GLN A 241 -14.19 -22.89 -19.67
CA GLN A 241 -14.74 -21.65 -20.26
C GLN A 241 -13.64 -20.80 -20.93
N LEU A 242 -12.44 -20.73 -20.35
CA LEU A 242 -11.31 -20.03 -20.94
C LEU A 242 -10.85 -20.68 -22.26
N ILE A 243 -10.86 -22.02 -22.35
CA ILE A 243 -10.61 -22.76 -23.60
C ILE A 243 -11.66 -22.42 -24.65
N GLN A 244 -12.96 -22.35 -24.28
CA GLN A 244 -14.04 -21.96 -25.21
C GLN A 244 -13.85 -20.53 -25.73
N ILE A 245 -13.47 -19.58 -24.88
CA ILE A 245 -13.16 -18.21 -25.29
C ILE A 245 -11.99 -18.20 -26.28
N SER A 246 -10.94 -18.99 -26.03
CA SER A 246 -9.79 -19.12 -26.92
C SER A 246 -10.22 -19.66 -28.31
N ALA A 247 -11.11 -20.65 -28.34
CA ALA A 247 -11.66 -21.17 -29.59
C ALA A 247 -12.51 -20.13 -30.34
N CYS A 248 -13.30 -19.31 -29.61
CA CYS A 248 -14.04 -18.19 -30.19
C CYS A 248 -13.11 -17.15 -30.83
N ILE A 249 -12.00 -16.81 -30.17
CA ILE A 249 -11.00 -15.89 -30.73
C ILE A 249 -10.43 -16.44 -32.04
N ALA A 250 -10.04 -17.71 -32.06
CA ALA A 250 -9.52 -18.35 -33.28
C ALA A 250 -10.53 -18.35 -34.43
N GLU A 251 -11.84 -18.56 -34.15
CA GLU A 251 -12.88 -18.49 -35.18
C GLU A 251 -13.07 -17.05 -35.70
N ILE A 252 -13.03 -16.04 -34.84
CA ILE A 252 -13.06 -14.62 -35.26
C ILE A 252 -11.86 -14.30 -36.16
N GLU A 253 -10.67 -14.80 -35.84
CA GLU A 253 -9.45 -14.63 -36.66
C GLU A 253 -9.60 -15.25 -38.05
N LYS A 254 -10.21 -16.43 -38.11
CA LYS A 254 -10.52 -17.10 -39.38
C LYS A 254 -11.52 -16.29 -40.24
N GLN A 255 -12.57 -15.76 -39.62
CA GLN A 255 -13.54 -14.88 -40.32
C GLN A 255 -12.88 -13.59 -40.80
N ARG A 256 -11.97 -13.00 -39.97
CA ARG A 256 -11.17 -11.83 -40.35
C ARG A 256 -10.27 -12.13 -41.57
N SER A 257 -9.67 -13.31 -41.64
CA SER A 257 -8.87 -13.73 -42.78
C SER A 257 -9.73 -13.81 -44.06
N GLY A 258 -10.98 -14.29 -43.96
CA GLY A 258 -11.92 -14.29 -45.07
C GLY A 258 -12.25 -12.90 -45.63
N MET A 259 -12.11 -11.83 -44.84
CA MET A 259 -12.28 -10.45 -45.34
C MET A 259 -11.21 -10.06 -46.36
N GLU A 260 -9.99 -10.61 -46.27
CA GLU A 260 -8.90 -10.30 -47.20
C GLU A 260 -9.22 -10.82 -48.62
N ASP A 261 -9.84 -11.98 -48.70
CA ASP A 261 -10.32 -12.56 -49.99
C ASP A 261 -11.42 -11.69 -50.61
N ILE A 262 -12.33 -11.15 -49.77
CA ILE A 262 -13.40 -10.26 -50.25
C ILE A 262 -12.80 -8.95 -50.77
N ILE A 263 -11.86 -8.34 -50.04
CA ILE A 263 -11.18 -7.13 -50.48
C ILE A 263 -10.39 -7.38 -51.76
N SER A 264 -9.71 -8.52 -51.89
CA SER A 264 -8.93 -8.89 -53.09
C SER A 264 -9.86 -9.04 -54.30
N ARG A 265 -11.02 -9.67 -54.15
CA ARG A 265 -12.02 -9.78 -55.23
C ARG A 265 -12.57 -8.42 -55.68
N LEU A 266 -12.76 -7.47 -54.74
CA LEU A 266 -13.19 -6.12 -55.11
C LEU A 266 -12.08 -5.36 -55.85
N LYS A 267 -10.82 -5.49 -55.42
CA LYS A 267 -9.68 -4.91 -56.12
C LYS A 267 -9.54 -5.47 -57.57
N GLU A 268 -9.64 -6.79 -57.73
CA GLU A 268 -9.62 -7.42 -59.03
C GLU A 268 -10.74 -6.90 -59.97
N ARG A 269 -11.95 -6.71 -59.42
CA ARG A 269 -13.04 -6.07 -60.17
C ARG A 269 -12.72 -4.63 -60.59
N THR A 270 -12.02 -3.90 -59.74
CA THR A 270 -11.60 -2.52 -60.01
C THR A 270 -10.52 -2.48 -61.10
N ASP A 271 -9.57 -3.41 -61.04
CA ASP A 271 -8.49 -3.53 -62.01
C ASP A 271 -9.04 -3.92 -63.40
N ASN A 272 -10.06 -4.81 -63.46
CA ASN A 272 -10.72 -5.17 -64.73
C ASN A 272 -11.47 -4.00 -65.37
N LEU A 273 -11.76 -2.91 -64.64
CA LEU A 273 -12.37 -1.69 -65.18
C LEU A 273 -11.32 -0.58 -65.48
N ALA A 274 -10.02 -0.89 -65.39
CA ALA A 274 -8.96 0.10 -65.60
C ALA A 274 -9.00 0.73 -67.02
N ASP A 275 -9.30 -0.07 -68.04
CA ASP A 275 -9.42 0.42 -69.42
C ASP A 275 -10.60 1.36 -69.60
N GLU A 276 -11.76 1.02 -69.00
CA GLU A 276 -12.97 1.87 -69.01
C GLU A 276 -12.66 3.21 -68.30
N PHE A 277 -11.98 3.17 -67.18
CA PHE A 277 -11.61 4.38 -66.44
C PHE A 277 -10.57 5.22 -67.22
N ALA A 278 -9.65 4.59 -67.96
CA ALA A 278 -8.69 5.29 -68.81
C ALA A 278 -9.37 6.01 -70.00
N GLU A 279 -10.43 5.43 -70.57
CA GLU A 279 -11.23 6.07 -71.61
C GLU A 279 -11.97 7.29 -71.07
N ILE A 280 -12.65 7.17 -69.92
CA ILE A 280 -13.34 8.28 -69.26
C ILE A 280 -12.37 9.43 -69.00
N LYS A 281 -11.12 9.13 -68.59
CA LYS A 281 -10.07 10.15 -68.35
C LYS A 281 -9.69 10.89 -69.65
N ARG A 282 -9.64 10.20 -70.80
CA ARG A 282 -9.36 10.80 -72.15
C ARG A 282 -10.50 11.67 -72.64
N GLU A 283 -11.74 11.38 -72.27
CA GLU A 283 -12.91 12.20 -72.66
C GLU A 283 -13.02 13.55 -71.88
N ILE A 284 -12.35 13.64 -70.73
CA ILE A 284 -12.31 14.87 -69.96
C ILE A 284 -11.24 15.80 -70.54
N LYS A 285 -11.70 16.75 -71.39
CA LYS A 285 -10.82 17.69 -72.14
C LYS A 285 -10.35 18.93 -71.33
N ASP A 286 -10.63 19.01 -70.05
CA ASP A 286 -10.23 20.15 -69.21
C ASP A 286 -8.85 19.90 -68.61
N GLU A 287 -7.83 20.52 -69.19
CA GLU A 287 -6.43 20.43 -68.73
C GLU A 287 -6.22 21.00 -67.32
N THR A 288 -7.19 21.73 -66.77
CA THR A 288 -7.12 22.31 -65.42
C THR A 288 -7.61 21.34 -64.34
N LEU A 289 -8.19 20.17 -64.70
CA LEU A 289 -8.77 19.18 -63.81
C LEU A 289 -7.91 17.91 -63.81
N ASP A 290 -7.25 17.63 -62.70
CA ASP A 290 -6.59 16.36 -62.45
C ASP A 290 -7.62 15.31 -61.96
N VAL A 291 -8.01 14.39 -62.87
CA VAL A 291 -9.00 13.31 -62.63
C VAL A 291 -8.51 12.34 -61.55
N ASP A 292 -7.21 12.08 -61.50
CA ASP A 292 -6.63 11.20 -60.47
C ASP A 292 -6.75 11.82 -59.08
N SER A 293 -6.68 13.15 -58.99
CA SER A 293 -6.86 13.85 -57.72
C SER A 293 -8.32 13.83 -57.23
N PHE A 294 -9.33 13.80 -58.14
CA PHE A 294 -10.72 13.65 -57.78
C PHE A 294 -10.99 12.31 -57.07
N VAL A 295 -10.48 11.21 -57.62
CA VAL A 295 -10.68 9.87 -57.00
C VAL A 295 -9.98 9.79 -55.65
N LYS A 296 -8.74 10.32 -55.57
CA LYS A 296 -8.00 10.41 -54.29
C LYS A 296 -8.75 11.25 -53.24
N MET A 297 -9.19 12.47 -53.59
CA MET A 297 -9.94 13.35 -52.71
C MET A 297 -11.25 12.74 -52.24
N THR A 298 -11.97 12.00 -53.13
CA THR A 298 -13.20 11.31 -52.74
C THR A 298 -12.94 10.19 -51.75
N SER A 299 -11.90 9.38 -51.98
CA SER A 299 -11.47 8.36 -51.01
C SER A 299 -11.03 8.97 -49.67
N GLU A 300 -10.28 10.05 -49.73
CA GLU A 300 -9.82 10.76 -48.52
C GLU A 300 -10.98 11.39 -47.75
N LEU A 301 -11.97 11.99 -48.43
CA LEU A 301 -13.19 12.50 -47.81
C LEU A 301 -13.96 11.36 -47.12
N GLN A 302 -14.04 10.19 -47.72
CA GLN A 302 -14.70 9.04 -47.11
C GLN A 302 -13.94 8.58 -45.82
N LYS A 303 -12.61 8.52 -45.86
CA LYS A 303 -11.78 8.20 -44.68
C LYS A 303 -11.98 9.23 -43.57
N THR A 304 -12.03 10.52 -43.93
CA THR A 304 -12.27 11.61 -43.02
C THR A 304 -13.63 11.51 -42.35
N LYS A 305 -14.69 11.18 -43.10
CA LYS A 305 -16.04 10.94 -42.54
C LYS A 305 -16.08 9.75 -41.57
N GLU A 306 -15.42 8.65 -41.93
CA GLU A 306 -15.32 7.48 -41.04
C GLU A 306 -14.56 7.82 -39.75
N LYS A 307 -13.46 8.59 -39.87
CA LYS A 307 -12.68 9.03 -38.70
C LYS A 307 -13.51 9.93 -37.78
N LEU A 308 -14.27 10.88 -38.33
CA LEU A 308 -15.18 11.72 -37.54
C LEU A 308 -16.25 10.88 -36.83
N LYS A 309 -16.81 9.89 -37.50
CA LYS A 309 -17.77 8.97 -36.88
C LYS A 309 -17.15 8.20 -35.72
N GLN A 310 -15.96 7.64 -35.90
CA GLN A 310 -15.23 6.95 -34.82
C GLN A 310 -14.95 7.89 -33.65
N LEU A 311 -14.42 9.07 -33.90
CA LEU A 311 -14.15 10.08 -32.84
C LEU A 311 -15.44 10.49 -32.11
N SER A 312 -16.58 10.60 -32.81
CA SER A 312 -17.87 10.89 -32.19
C SER A 312 -18.35 9.74 -31.28
N GLU A 313 -18.18 8.48 -31.72
CA GLU A 313 -18.48 7.30 -30.91
C GLU A 313 -17.59 7.24 -29.65
N GLU A 314 -16.29 7.48 -29.81
CA GLU A 314 -15.33 7.55 -28.69
C GLU A 314 -15.67 8.68 -27.74
N ALA A 315 -15.99 9.89 -28.23
CA ALA A 315 -16.43 11.02 -27.41
C ALA A 315 -17.69 10.70 -26.58
N SER A 316 -18.63 9.94 -27.16
CA SER A 316 -19.85 9.53 -26.46
C SER A 316 -19.60 8.58 -25.28
N SER A 317 -18.43 7.95 -25.21
CA SER A 317 -18.04 7.06 -24.10
C SER A 317 -17.57 7.83 -22.85
N LYS A 318 -17.29 9.15 -22.95
CA LYS A 318 -16.74 9.95 -21.86
C LYS A 318 -17.54 9.82 -20.57
N SER A 319 -18.85 9.98 -20.63
CA SER A 319 -19.71 9.90 -19.44
C SER A 319 -19.70 8.50 -18.77
N LYS A 320 -19.53 7.43 -19.55
CA LYS A 320 -19.40 6.07 -19.00
C LYS A 320 -18.07 5.88 -18.26
N ILE A 321 -16.99 6.46 -18.81
CA ILE A 321 -15.67 6.40 -18.20
C ILE A 321 -15.64 7.24 -16.90
N GLU A 322 -16.25 8.43 -16.90
CA GLU A 322 -16.42 9.26 -15.70
C GLU A 322 -17.21 8.53 -14.61
N ALA A 323 -18.29 7.83 -14.99
CA ALA A 323 -19.04 7.01 -14.03
C ALA A 323 -18.21 5.85 -13.46
N SER A 324 -17.35 5.22 -14.28
CA SER A 324 -16.42 4.18 -13.81
C SER A 324 -15.38 4.75 -12.86
N PHE A 325 -14.83 5.93 -13.14
CA PHE A 325 -13.92 6.65 -12.25
C PHE A 325 -14.57 6.92 -10.89
N THR A 326 -15.76 7.53 -10.90
CA THR A 326 -16.50 7.86 -9.66
C THR A 326 -16.82 6.60 -8.84
N LYS A 327 -17.13 5.48 -9.51
CA LYS A 327 -17.36 4.20 -8.83
C LYS A 327 -16.09 3.70 -8.16
N ALA A 328 -14.97 3.63 -8.87
CA ALA A 328 -13.69 3.17 -8.33
C ALA A 328 -13.19 4.09 -7.20
N ALA A 329 -13.40 5.40 -7.30
CA ALA A 329 -13.08 6.38 -6.27
C ALA A 329 -13.86 6.13 -4.97
N ARG A 330 -15.16 5.81 -5.08
CA ARG A 330 -16.00 5.45 -3.92
C ARG A 330 -15.53 4.15 -3.30
N GLU A 331 -15.32 3.10 -4.08
CA GLU A 331 -14.85 1.80 -3.60
C GLU A 331 -13.52 1.91 -2.86
N ARG A 332 -12.58 2.73 -3.36
CA ARG A 332 -11.33 3.05 -2.67
C ARG A 332 -11.58 3.76 -1.34
N ASN A 333 -12.43 4.79 -1.33
CA ASN A 333 -12.73 5.53 -0.10
C ASN A 333 -13.45 4.65 0.94
N ASP A 334 -14.36 3.79 0.51
CA ASP A 334 -15.06 2.84 1.37
C ASP A 334 -14.09 1.82 1.99
N ALA A 335 -13.11 1.33 1.23
CA ALA A 335 -12.06 0.45 1.74
C ALA A 335 -11.21 1.15 2.82
N LEU A 336 -10.81 2.41 2.61
CA LEU A 336 -10.10 3.20 3.62
C LEU A 336 -10.95 3.48 4.85
N LEU A 337 -12.23 3.75 4.67
CA LEU A 337 -13.18 4.00 5.75
C LEU A 337 -13.45 2.74 6.59
N MET A 338 -13.49 1.57 5.98
CA MET A 338 -13.60 0.29 6.70
C MET A 338 -12.40 0.10 7.64
N THR A 339 -11.19 0.32 7.16
CA THR A 339 -9.97 0.25 7.98
C THR A 339 -10.00 1.29 9.10
N TYR A 340 -10.36 2.54 8.80
CA TYR A 340 -10.54 3.58 9.81
C TYR A 340 -11.56 3.18 10.89
N ASN A 341 -12.71 2.64 10.50
CA ASN A 341 -13.75 2.21 11.45
C ASN A 341 -13.27 1.07 12.35
N ALA A 342 -12.45 0.15 11.83
CA ALA A 342 -11.83 -0.90 12.64
C ALA A 342 -10.85 -0.29 13.67
N TYR A 343 -10.01 0.67 13.27
CA TYR A 343 -9.15 1.41 14.20
C TYR A 343 -9.96 2.18 15.24
N LYS A 344 -11.04 2.84 14.81
CA LYS A 344 -11.91 3.61 15.70
C LYS A 344 -12.59 2.72 16.73
N ALA A 345 -13.13 1.57 16.33
CA ALA A 345 -13.76 0.62 17.24
C ALA A 345 -12.77 0.11 18.30
N GLU A 346 -11.52 -0.16 17.89
CA GLU A 346 -10.49 -0.60 18.81
C GLU A 346 -10.04 0.53 19.75
N THR A 347 -9.91 1.76 19.26
CA THR A 347 -9.62 2.92 20.13
C THR A 347 -10.73 3.18 21.13
N GLU A 348 -11.99 3.01 20.75
CA GLU A 348 -13.14 3.12 21.66
C GLU A 348 -13.11 2.02 22.74
N ARG A 349 -12.76 0.78 22.39
CA ARG A 349 -12.56 -0.32 23.34
C ARG A 349 -11.44 0.00 24.33
N ILE A 350 -10.33 0.50 23.85
CA ILE A 350 -9.19 0.93 24.68
C ILE A 350 -9.62 2.05 25.64
N ASN A 351 -10.30 3.08 25.15
CA ASN A 351 -10.77 4.21 25.96
C ASN A 351 -11.77 3.78 27.05
N GLN A 352 -12.50 2.68 26.85
CA GLN A 352 -13.41 2.14 27.86
C GLN A 352 -12.70 1.33 28.94
N SER A 353 -11.55 0.73 28.62
CA SER A 353 -10.81 -0.13 29.55
C SER A 353 -9.94 0.64 30.55
N GLN A 354 -9.74 1.96 30.34
CA GLN A 354 -8.88 2.80 31.17
C GLN A 354 -9.40 4.24 31.24
N THR A 355 -8.95 4.99 32.26
CA THR A 355 -9.39 6.37 32.50
C THR A 355 -8.28 7.42 32.31
N GLU A 356 -7.01 7.02 32.25
CA GLU A 356 -5.87 7.94 32.27
C GLU A 356 -5.46 8.43 30.89
N LEU A 357 -5.61 7.56 29.87
CA LEU A 357 -5.36 7.90 28.48
C LEU A 357 -6.66 7.93 27.70
N ARG A 358 -6.80 8.90 26.81
CA ARG A 358 -7.88 8.98 25.83
C ARG A 358 -7.29 9.14 24.43
N ILE A 359 -7.66 8.25 23.52
CA ILE A 359 -7.21 8.24 22.13
C ILE A 359 -8.36 8.71 21.25
N GLU A 360 -8.11 9.70 20.43
CA GLU A 360 -9.02 10.18 19.40
C GLU A 360 -8.39 9.96 18.01
N ILE A 361 -9.18 9.44 17.09
CA ILE A 361 -8.74 9.24 15.70
C ILE A 361 -9.67 10.01 14.75
N THR A 362 -9.09 10.73 13.79
CA THR A 362 -9.81 11.49 12.76
C THR A 362 -9.44 10.97 11.38
N PHE A 363 -10.45 10.57 10.60
CA PHE A 363 -10.26 10.06 9.23
C PHE A 363 -9.63 11.12 8.33
N LYS A 364 -8.52 10.75 7.64
CA LYS A 364 -7.74 11.65 6.79
C LYS A 364 -7.40 12.98 7.47
N GLY A 365 -7.15 12.92 8.78
CA GLY A 365 -7.01 14.11 9.63
C GLY A 365 -5.61 14.73 9.66
N ASP A 366 -4.57 14.08 9.11
CA ASP A 366 -3.22 14.66 9.03
C ASP A 366 -3.14 15.73 7.91
N ARG A 367 -3.73 16.90 8.18
CA ARG A 367 -3.79 18.00 7.22
C ARG A 367 -2.44 18.70 7.02
N GLU A 368 -1.59 18.72 8.05
CA GLU A 368 -0.25 19.31 7.98
C GLU A 368 0.71 18.41 7.17
N GLY A 369 0.65 17.11 7.38
CA GLY A 369 1.38 16.13 6.57
C GLY A 369 0.93 16.21 5.11
N PHE A 370 -0.37 16.24 4.84
CA PHE A 370 -0.92 16.40 3.49
C PHE A 370 -0.43 17.69 2.81
N LYS A 371 -0.47 18.84 3.52
CA LYS A 371 0.05 20.11 3.01
C LYS A 371 1.55 20.02 2.68
N SER A 372 2.32 19.41 3.55
CA SER A 372 3.77 19.24 3.37
C SER A 372 4.08 18.36 2.15
N GLN A 373 3.34 17.28 1.96
CA GLN A 373 3.45 16.41 0.79
C GLN A 373 3.07 17.15 -0.49
N LEU A 374 1.93 17.89 -0.52
CA LEU A 374 1.53 18.69 -1.68
C LEU A 374 2.60 19.70 -2.09
N LYS A 375 3.28 20.35 -1.13
CA LYS A 375 4.38 21.26 -1.43
C LYS A 375 5.58 20.56 -2.09
N ASN A 376 5.88 19.35 -1.68
CA ASN A 376 6.96 18.56 -2.24
C ASN A 376 6.61 18.09 -3.67
N ASP A 377 5.42 17.55 -3.86
CA ASP A 377 4.97 16.98 -5.13
C ASP A 377 4.81 18.07 -6.21
N PHE A 378 4.24 19.20 -5.82
CA PHE A 378 4.03 20.33 -6.73
C PHE A 378 5.12 21.41 -6.65
N LYS A 379 6.31 21.03 -6.20
CA LYS A 379 7.48 21.94 -6.18
C LYS A 379 7.76 22.48 -7.58
N GLY A 380 8.00 23.80 -7.67
CA GLY A 380 8.30 24.48 -8.93
C GLY A 380 7.08 25.09 -9.64
N THR A 381 5.85 24.87 -9.14
CA THR A 381 4.64 25.47 -9.70
C THR A 381 4.48 26.96 -9.39
N GLY A 382 5.17 27.47 -8.35
CA GLY A 382 5.06 28.86 -7.89
C GLY A 382 3.90 29.10 -6.92
N ILE A 383 3.17 28.05 -6.51
CA ILE A 383 2.04 28.13 -5.58
C ILE A 383 2.56 28.54 -4.20
N SER A 384 1.93 29.56 -3.61
CA SER A 384 2.28 30.08 -2.27
C SER A 384 1.74 29.19 -1.15
N ASP A 385 2.31 29.35 0.05
CA ASP A 385 1.88 28.59 1.24
C ASP A 385 0.40 28.78 1.58
N ILE A 386 -0.12 30.01 1.41
CA ILE A 386 -1.54 30.33 1.64
C ILE A 386 -2.43 29.57 0.66
N LYS A 387 -2.01 29.46 -0.61
CA LYS A 387 -2.76 28.70 -1.62
C LYS A 387 -2.69 27.19 -1.39
N TYR A 388 -1.56 26.65 -0.93
CA TYR A 388 -1.49 25.25 -0.49
C TYR A 388 -2.45 24.99 0.68
N GLN A 389 -2.56 25.92 1.62
CA GLN A 389 -3.56 25.82 2.68
C GLN A 389 -4.99 25.83 2.14
N ALA A 390 -5.27 26.67 1.15
CA ALA A 390 -6.58 26.72 0.50
C ALA A 390 -6.89 25.41 -0.27
N ILE A 391 -5.89 24.81 -0.94
CA ILE A 391 -6.02 23.50 -1.59
C ILE A 391 -6.34 22.43 -0.54
N CYS A 392 -5.60 22.37 0.56
CA CYS A 392 -5.89 21.43 1.66
C CYS A 392 -7.30 21.61 2.23
N ASN A 393 -7.81 22.81 2.32
CA ASN A 393 -9.16 23.07 2.82
C ASN A 393 -10.25 22.68 1.81
N ALA A 394 -9.95 22.76 0.50
CA ALA A 394 -10.89 22.44 -0.57
C ALA A 394 -10.96 20.94 -0.91
N PHE A 395 -9.90 20.19 -0.64
CA PHE A 395 -9.77 18.78 -0.97
C PHE A 395 -9.35 17.93 0.24
N THR A 396 -9.95 16.77 0.38
CA THR A 396 -9.66 15.88 1.52
C THR A 396 -8.44 14.99 1.25
N ASP A 397 -8.18 14.65 -0.01
CA ASP A 397 -7.04 13.83 -0.46
C ASP A 397 -6.65 14.11 -1.92
N TYR A 398 -5.62 13.39 -2.40
CA TYR A 398 -5.15 13.45 -3.78
C TYR A 398 -6.18 12.98 -4.80
N MET A 399 -7.01 11.99 -4.45
CA MET A 399 -8.04 11.46 -5.34
C MET A 399 -9.05 12.55 -5.72
N GLU A 400 -9.49 13.37 -4.75
CA GLU A 400 -10.39 14.50 -5.02
C GLU A 400 -9.73 15.58 -5.89
N ILE A 401 -8.42 15.81 -5.75
CA ILE A 401 -7.66 16.73 -6.62
C ILE A 401 -7.64 16.21 -8.05
N ILE A 402 -7.40 14.91 -8.23
CA ILE A 402 -7.39 14.29 -9.56
C ILE A 402 -8.80 14.26 -10.16
N GLU A 403 -9.81 14.01 -9.35
CA GLU A 403 -11.21 14.07 -9.80
C GLU A 403 -11.57 15.49 -10.29
N ASP A 404 -11.22 16.54 -9.52
CA ASP A 404 -11.43 17.93 -9.96
C ASP A 404 -10.71 18.21 -11.28
N TRP A 405 -9.46 17.76 -11.41
CA TRP A 405 -8.67 17.97 -12.62
C TRP A 405 -9.27 17.28 -13.85
N ILE A 406 -9.59 15.97 -13.77
CA ILE A 406 -9.90 15.18 -14.95
C ILE A 406 -11.41 15.12 -15.28
N VAL A 407 -12.28 15.19 -14.26
CA VAL A 407 -13.74 15.11 -14.43
C VAL A 407 -14.37 16.50 -14.46
N TYR A 408 -13.91 17.41 -13.58
CA TYR A 408 -14.47 18.76 -13.45
C TYR A 408 -13.58 19.85 -14.05
N GLU A 409 -12.65 19.47 -14.92
CA GLU A 409 -11.76 20.38 -15.68
C GLU A 409 -10.97 21.35 -14.79
N GLY A 410 -10.68 20.95 -13.54
CA GLY A 410 -9.93 21.74 -12.57
C GLY A 410 -10.68 22.95 -12.03
N ASN A 411 -12.00 22.94 -12.00
CA ASN A 411 -12.81 24.11 -11.62
C ASN A 411 -12.49 24.64 -10.21
N LYS A 412 -12.35 23.78 -9.22
CA LYS A 412 -11.96 24.18 -7.86
C LYS A 412 -10.51 24.66 -7.81
N LEU A 413 -9.59 23.92 -8.42
CA LEU A 413 -8.18 24.29 -8.49
C LEU A 413 -8.00 25.66 -9.15
N LYS A 414 -8.65 25.93 -10.30
CA LYS A 414 -8.60 27.22 -11.01
C LYS A 414 -9.15 28.38 -10.19
N SER A 415 -10.03 28.11 -9.23
CA SER A 415 -10.52 29.15 -8.31
C SER A 415 -9.52 29.53 -7.21
N ILE A 416 -8.52 28.66 -6.94
CA ILE A 416 -7.54 28.84 -5.86
C ILE A 416 -6.21 29.37 -6.42
N VAL A 417 -5.78 28.88 -7.58
CA VAL A 417 -4.48 29.22 -8.17
C VAL A 417 -4.64 30.14 -9.39
N THR A 418 -3.59 30.89 -9.74
CA THR A 418 -3.60 31.70 -10.96
C THR A 418 -3.51 30.82 -12.21
N PRO A 419 -3.92 31.34 -13.39
CA PRO A 419 -3.82 30.57 -14.64
C PRO A 419 -2.41 30.03 -14.92
N GLY A 420 -1.36 30.82 -14.65
CA GLY A 420 0.02 30.37 -14.86
C GLY A 420 0.49 29.31 -13.87
N GLU A 421 0.02 29.36 -12.63
CA GLU A 421 0.25 28.32 -11.62
C GLU A 421 -0.51 27.03 -11.98
N TYR A 422 -1.75 27.19 -12.49
CA TYR A 422 -2.60 26.06 -12.89
C TYR A 422 -1.96 25.24 -14.02
N VAL A 423 -1.43 25.88 -15.06
CA VAL A 423 -0.75 25.20 -16.17
C VAL A 423 0.37 24.31 -15.65
N LYS A 424 1.24 24.85 -14.77
CA LYS A 424 2.34 24.07 -14.18
C LYS A 424 1.85 22.98 -13.24
N LEU A 425 0.75 23.22 -12.53
CA LEU A 425 0.12 22.22 -11.66
C LEU A 425 -0.47 21.09 -12.50
N GLU A 426 -1.14 21.41 -13.60
CA GLU A 426 -1.70 20.44 -14.53
C GLU A 426 -0.61 19.56 -15.16
N ASP A 427 0.52 20.14 -15.57
CA ASP A 427 1.67 19.36 -16.05
C ASP A 427 2.14 18.35 -14.99
N LYS A 428 2.24 18.79 -13.73
CA LYS A 428 2.61 17.92 -12.62
C LYS A 428 1.58 16.82 -12.35
N LEU A 429 0.29 17.15 -12.39
CA LEU A 429 -0.76 16.16 -12.24
C LEU A 429 -0.71 15.12 -13.37
N ARG A 430 -0.48 15.56 -14.61
CA ARG A 430 -0.36 14.69 -15.78
C ARG A 430 0.84 13.74 -15.68
N ASP A 431 1.96 14.21 -15.14
CA ASP A 431 3.20 13.43 -15.02
C ASP A 431 3.16 12.43 -13.86
N GLN A 432 2.38 12.70 -12.82
CA GLN A 432 2.47 11.99 -11.53
C GLN A 432 1.15 11.39 -11.03
N TYR A 433 0.05 11.43 -11.79
CA TYR A 433 -1.28 10.98 -11.32
C TYR A 433 -1.29 9.53 -10.80
N GLU A 434 -0.49 8.63 -11.36
CA GLU A 434 -0.40 7.24 -10.91
C GLU A 434 0.14 7.16 -9.48
N GLU A 435 1.22 7.89 -9.21
CA GLU A 435 1.82 7.97 -7.88
C GLU A 435 0.87 8.66 -6.89
N LEU A 436 0.24 9.78 -7.30
CA LEU A 436 -0.69 10.54 -6.45
C LEU A 436 -1.94 9.74 -6.09
N LEU A 437 -2.49 8.93 -7.01
CA LEU A 437 -3.61 8.03 -6.74
C LEU A 437 -3.26 6.91 -5.75
N SER A 438 -2.00 6.50 -5.69
CA SER A 438 -1.51 5.50 -4.76
C SER A 438 -1.31 6.06 -3.34
N ARG A 439 -1.20 7.38 -3.18
CA ARG A 439 -0.98 8.04 -1.89
C ARG A 439 -2.27 8.14 -1.09
N GLN A 440 -2.09 8.14 0.22
CA GLN A 440 -3.16 8.32 1.19
C GLN A 440 -2.84 9.50 2.10
N VAL A 441 -3.87 10.20 2.53
CA VAL A 441 -3.76 11.13 3.65
C VAL A 441 -3.96 10.33 4.93
N GLU A 442 -2.99 10.39 5.82
CA GLU A 442 -3.02 9.61 7.05
C GLU A 442 -4.15 10.07 7.99
N ASN A 443 -4.62 9.14 8.81
CA ASN A 443 -5.53 9.47 9.88
C ASN A 443 -4.76 10.25 10.95
N LYS A 444 -5.39 11.27 11.52
CA LYS A 444 -4.81 11.97 12.67
C LYS A 444 -5.17 11.23 13.93
N VAL A 445 -4.17 10.95 14.75
CA VAL A 445 -4.32 10.40 16.08
C VAL A 445 -3.91 11.47 17.10
N ASP A 446 -4.79 11.78 18.02
CA ASP A 446 -4.51 12.63 19.17
C ASP A 446 -4.64 11.77 20.44
N ILE A 447 -3.56 11.69 21.22
CA ILE A 447 -3.52 10.96 22.49
C ILE A 447 -3.52 11.99 23.62
N TYR A 448 -4.44 11.87 24.56
CA TYR A 448 -4.56 12.73 25.73
C TYR A 448 -4.14 11.94 26.98
N TYR A 449 -3.38 12.59 27.83
CA TYR A 449 -3.01 12.12 29.15
C TYR A 449 -3.38 13.21 30.17
N HIS A 450 -4.21 12.88 31.14
CA HIS A 450 -4.78 13.87 32.07
C HIS A 450 -5.36 15.11 31.37
N GLU A 451 -6.23 14.87 30.37
CA GLU A 451 -6.92 15.90 29.57
C GLU A 451 -6.01 16.83 28.74
N LYS A 452 -4.71 16.57 28.69
CA LYS A 452 -3.74 17.33 27.90
C LYS A 452 -3.13 16.44 26.83
N LEU A 453 -2.92 16.99 25.62
CA LEU A 453 -2.28 16.25 24.52
C LEU A 453 -0.93 15.68 24.95
N LEU A 454 -0.69 14.39 24.65
CA LEU A 454 0.52 13.67 25.04
C LEU A 454 1.80 14.39 24.59
N ARG A 455 1.81 14.95 23.37
CA ARG A 455 2.93 15.71 22.81
C ARG A 455 3.27 17.00 23.58
N GLN A 456 2.38 17.50 24.43
CA GLN A 456 2.61 18.68 25.27
C GLN A 456 3.19 18.34 26.64
N HIS A 457 3.35 17.06 26.96
CA HIS A 457 3.99 16.59 28.17
C HIS A 457 5.53 16.48 27.99
N SER A 458 6.26 16.41 29.09
CA SER A 458 7.70 16.11 29.06
C SER A 458 7.95 14.70 28.52
N ILE A 459 9.15 14.43 28.00
CA ILE A 459 9.54 13.12 27.46
C ILE A 459 9.28 12.02 28.50
N GLY A 460 9.69 12.22 29.76
CA GLY A 460 9.44 11.25 30.83
C GLY A 460 7.96 11.00 31.08
N GLN A 461 7.12 12.06 31.15
CA GLN A 461 5.68 11.90 31.33
C GLN A 461 5.03 11.16 30.14
N ARG A 462 5.50 11.41 28.93
CA ARG A 462 5.02 10.69 27.73
C ARG A 462 5.36 9.20 27.80
N ALA A 463 6.60 8.88 28.16
CA ALA A 463 7.03 7.51 28.35
C ALA A 463 6.24 6.80 29.46
N SER A 464 6.00 7.50 30.60
CA SER A 464 5.16 6.99 31.70
C SER A 464 3.76 6.63 31.23
N ALA A 465 3.09 7.56 30.56
CA ALA A 465 1.75 7.35 30.04
C ALA A 465 1.68 6.13 29.10
N LEU A 466 2.69 5.93 28.24
CA LEU A 466 2.77 4.81 27.32
C LEU A 466 3.01 3.47 28.04
N ILE A 467 3.92 3.43 29.01
CA ILE A 467 4.16 2.20 29.79
C ILE A 467 2.89 1.80 30.53
N LEU A 468 2.25 2.72 31.23
CA LEU A 468 0.99 2.44 31.94
C LEU A 468 -0.08 1.91 30.99
N PHE A 469 -0.20 2.54 29.82
CA PHE A 469 -1.13 2.09 28.81
C PHE A 469 -0.84 0.66 28.36
N ILE A 470 0.42 0.33 28.07
CA ILE A 470 0.83 -1.02 27.64
C ILE A 470 0.56 -2.05 28.75
N LEU A 471 0.85 -1.69 30.00
CA LEU A 471 0.66 -2.57 31.15
C LEU A 471 -0.81 -2.79 31.49
N THR A 472 -1.70 -1.87 31.13
CA THR A 472 -3.16 -2.00 31.37
C THR A 472 -3.90 -2.81 30.32
N GLN A 473 -3.26 -3.14 29.18
CA GLN A 473 -3.87 -3.96 28.14
C GLN A 473 -3.93 -5.44 28.55
N ASP A 474 -5.13 -6.01 28.61
CA ASP A 474 -5.35 -7.41 29.01
C ASP A 474 -5.07 -8.46 27.93
N ASP A 475 -4.75 -8.03 26.71
CA ASP A 475 -4.63 -8.89 25.54
C ASP A 475 -3.18 -9.26 25.19
N ASN A 476 -2.23 -8.97 26.08
CA ASN A 476 -0.83 -9.36 25.90
C ASN A 476 -0.48 -10.54 26.80
N ASP A 477 0.14 -11.59 26.23
CA ASP A 477 0.69 -12.68 27.01
C ASP A 477 2.09 -12.33 27.54
N ILE A 478 2.86 -11.59 26.73
CA ILE A 478 4.26 -11.27 27.02
C ILE A 478 4.55 -9.81 26.72
N ILE A 479 5.17 -9.11 27.69
CA ILE A 479 5.69 -7.76 27.52
C ILE A 479 7.19 -7.76 27.83
N ILE A 480 7.99 -7.29 26.85
CA ILE A 480 9.44 -7.21 26.94
C ILE A 480 9.85 -5.75 26.84
N ILE A 481 10.54 -5.23 27.87
CA ILE A 481 11.00 -3.83 27.92
C ILE A 481 12.48 -3.76 28.29
N ASP A 482 13.24 -3.03 27.46
CA ASP A 482 14.66 -2.77 27.71
C ASP A 482 14.85 -1.39 28.33
N GLN A 483 15.31 -1.35 29.57
CA GLN A 483 15.67 -0.17 30.37
C GLN A 483 14.56 0.89 30.45
N PRO A 484 13.38 0.56 31.02
CA PRO A 484 12.29 1.53 31.17
C PRO A 484 12.70 2.78 31.99
N GLU A 485 13.69 2.63 32.88
CA GLU A 485 14.22 3.70 33.73
C GLU A 485 14.99 4.79 32.98
N ASP A 486 15.43 4.55 31.75
CA ASP A 486 16.12 5.59 30.97
C ASP A 486 15.16 6.74 30.60
N ASP A 487 13.86 6.43 30.51
CA ASP A 487 12.80 7.35 30.09
C ASP A 487 11.88 7.77 31.25
N LEU A 488 12.00 7.18 32.46
CA LEU A 488 11.07 7.36 33.58
C LEU A 488 11.75 7.89 34.85
N ASP A 489 11.03 8.73 35.58
CA ASP A 489 11.43 9.13 36.93
C ASP A 489 11.24 7.99 37.94
N ASN A 490 12.16 7.89 38.92
CA ASN A 490 12.09 6.84 39.96
C ASN A 490 10.76 6.84 40.73
N LYS A 491 10.12 7.99 40.91
CA LYS A 491 8.83 8.09 41.58
C LYS A 491 7.73 7.43 40.74
N VAL A 492 7.71 7.65 39.44
CA VAL A 492 6.75 7.05 38.49
C VAL A 492 6.97 5.54 38.43
N ILE A 493 8.21 5.07 38.37
CA ILE A 493 8.53 3.64 38.42
C ILE A 493 7.91 3.01 39.66
N TYR A 494 8.07 3.62 40.82
CA TYR A 494 7.57 3.10 42.08
C TYR A 494 6.04 3.16 42.19
N ASP A 495 5.46 4.35 42.02
CA ASP A 495 4.04 4.60 42.30
C ASP A 495 3.11 3.90 41.24
N GLU A 496 3.53 3.87 39.97
CA GLU A 496 2.68 3.51 38.86
C GLU A 496 3.09 2.18 38.21
N VAL A 497 4.36 2.06 37.74
CA VAL A 497 4.81 0.88 36.97
C VAL A 497 4.82 -0.38 37.84
N ILE A 498 5.42 -0.31 39.04
CA ILE A 498 5.50 -1.44 39.96
C ILE A 498 4.09 -1.89 40.39
N THR A 499 3.19 -0.95 40.66
CA THR A 499 1.80 -1.22 41.02
C THR A 499 1.06 -1.94 39.89
N ALA A 500 1.21 -1.46 38.64
CA ALA A 500 0.61 -2.08 37.47
C ALA A 500 1.17 -3.50 37.22
N ILE A 501 2.48 -3.69 37.32
CA ILE A 501 3.10 -5.02 37.20
C ILE A 501 2.56 -5.98 38.26
N GLY A 502 2.47 -5.55 39.53
CA GLY A 502 1.98 -6.37 40.63
C GLY A 502 0.54 -6.89 40.40
N GLN A 503 -0.30 -6.08 39.78
CA GLN A 503 -1.67 -6.46 39.44
C GLN A 503 -1.75 -7.44 38.26
N LYS A 504 -0.84 -7.33 37.27
CA LYS A 504 -0.91 -8.04 36.00
C LYS A 504 0.00 -9.29 35.93
N LYS A 505 1.06 -9.38 36.72
CA LYS A 505 2.00 -10.52 36.67
C LYS A 505 1.38 -11.92 36.92
N PRO A 506 0.20 -12.06 37.56
CA PRO A 506 -0.47 -13.35 37.62
C PRO A 506 -1.02 -13.85 36.27
N TYR A 507 -1.29 -12.92 35.34
CA TYR A 507 -1.98 -13.22 34.08
C TYR A 507 -1.08 -13.13 32.85
N MET A 508 0.05 -12.39 32.93
CA MET A 508 0.97 -12.21 31.80
C MET A 508 2.43 -12.29 32.26
N GLN A 509 3.34 -12.49 31.32
CA GLN A 509 4.76 -12.54 31.55
C GLN A 509 5.41 -11.20 31.24
N PHE A 510 6.18 -10.67 32.19
CA PHE A 510 7.05 -9.49 32.03
C PHE A 510 8.50 -9.91 31.96
N ILE A 511 9.25 -9.37 30.99
CA ILE A 511 10.69 -9.55 30.84
C ILE A 511 11.34 -8.17 30.74
N PHE A 512 12.01 -7.72 31.80
CA PHE A 512 12.62 -6.41 31.86
C PHE A 512 14.13 -6.51 31.94
N ALA A 513 14.85 -5.80 31.10
CA ALA A 513 16.25 -5.51 31.37
C ALA A 513 16.33 -4.17 32.12
N THR A 514 17.02 -4.11 33.24
CA THR A 514 17.04 -2.92 34.09
C THR A 514 18.35 -2.74 34.83
N HIS A 515 18.68 -1.51 35.17
CA HIS A 515 19.70 -1.14 36.12
C HIS A 515 19.14 -0.44 37.39
N ASN A 516 17.80 -0.41 37.50
CA ASN A 516 17.08 0.18 38.64
C ASN A 516 16.61 -0.93 39.61
N ALA A 517 17.13 -0.95 40.82
CA ALA A 517 16.83 -1.95 41.85
C ALA A 517 15.32 -1.98 42.23
N ASN A 518 14.57 -0.88 42.04
CA ASN A 518 13.14 -0.85 42.36
C ASN A 518 12.36 -1.90 41.56
N ILE A 519 12.73 -2.16 40.32
CA ILE A 519 12.02 -3.09 39.46
C ILE A 519 12.13 -4.56 39.98
N PRO A 520 13.31 -5.17 40.13
CA PRO A 520 13.40 -6.53 40.64
C PRO A 520 12.97 -6.66 42.10
N VAL A 521 13.28 -5.66 42.98
CA VAL A 521 13.04 -5.77 44.43
C VAL A 521 11.60 -5.47 44.79
N LEU A 522 11.08 -4.30 44.35
CA LEU A 522 9.74 -3.87 44.71
C LEU A 522 8.67 -4.49 43.78
N GLY A 523 9.05 -4.88 42.56
CA GLY A 523 8.22 -5.66 41.64
C GLY A 523 8.12 -7.14 42.02
N ASP A 524 8.88 -7.59 43.04
CA ASP A 524 8.89 -8.95 43.52
C ASP A 524 9.10 -9.96 42.38
N SER A 525 10.30 -9.90 41.76
CA SER A 525 10.63 -10.71 40.58
C SER A 525 10.74 -12.19 40.90
N GLU A 526 9.95 -13.03 40.23
CA GLU A 526 10.03 -14.48 40.36
C GLU A 526 11.35 -15.03 39.84
N ARG A 527 11.98 -14.33 38.87
CA ARG A 527 13.27 -14.72 38.34
C ARG A 527 14.16 -13.51 38.07
N VAL A 528 15.37 -13.54 38.61
CA VAL A 528 16.41 -12.54 38.39
C VAL A 528 17.53 -13.19 37.60
N LEU A 529 17.83 -12.66 36.42
CA LEU A 529 18.88 -13.12 35.51
C LEU A 529 20.05 -12.12 35.59
N ILE A 530 21.16 -12.57 36.11
CA ILE A 530 22.37 -11.77 36.28
C ILE A 530 23.22 -11.95 35.03
N VAL A 531 23.38 -10.86 34.27
CA VAL A 531 24.06 -10.86 32.98
C VAL A 531 25.44 -10.26 33.13
N GLU A 532 26.49 -11.04 32.88
CA GLU A 532 27.88 -10.64 32.95
C GLU A 532 28.57 -10.87 31.59
N PHE A 533 29.42 -9.92 31.19
CA PHE A 533 30.20 -10.06 29.97
C PHE A 533 31.67 -10.37 30.33
N HIS A 534 32.15 -11.50 29.87
CA HIS A 534 33.51 -11.97 30.07
C HIS A 534 34.22 -12.12 28.73
N GLU A 535 35.20 -11.22 28.48
CA GLU A 535 36.06 -11.21 27.28
C GLU A 535 35.29 -11.29 25.94
N THR A 536 34.72 -12.45 25.60
CA THR A 536 34.05 -12.71 24.31
C THR A 536 32.65 -13.33 24.44
N LYS A 537 32.19 -13.60 25.67
CA LYS A 537 30.89 -14.26 25.89
C LYS A 537 30.06 -13.58 26.98
N ILE A 538 28.78 -13.75 26.88
CA ILE A 538 27.81 -13.36 27.89
C ILE A 538 27.49 -14.61 28.72
N ASP A 539 27.72 -14.53 30.02
CA ASP A 539 27.32 -15.55 30.99
C ASP A 539 26.06 -15.04 31.73
N VAL A 540 25.13 -15.94 32.00
CA VAL A 540 23.87 -15.62 32.68
C VAL A 540 23.70 -16.55 33.86
N ALA A 541 23.78 -16.00 35.07
CA ALA A 541 23.36 -16.69 36.29
C ALA A 541 21.90 -16.40 36.59
N GLN A 542 21.20 -17.30 37.26
CA GLN A 542 19.78 -17.10 37.60
C GLN A 542 19.52 -17.38 39.08
N GLY A 543 18.59 -16.65 39.63
CA GLY A 543 18.06 -16.83 40.97
C GLY A 543 16.65 -16.25 41.09
N ASN A 544 15.99 -16.47 42.22
CA ASN A 544 14.77 -15.78 42.56
C ASN A 544 15.05 -14.69 43.61
N ILE A 545 14.11 -13.78 43.84
CA ILE A 545 14.30 -12.68 44.75
C ILE A 545 14.47 -13.13 46.22
N ASP A 546 14.04 -14.34 46.58
CA ASP A 546 14.12 -14.85 47.97
C ASP A 546 15.50 -15.44 48.31
N LEU A 547 16.38 -15.64 47.33
CA LEU A 547 17.68 -16.23 47.55
C LEU A 547 18.69 -15.17 48.03
N GLY A 548 19.34 -15.41 49.18
CA GLY A 548 20.37 -14.51 49.74
C GLY A 548 21.55 -14.25 48.79
N SER A 549 21.88 -15.18 47.88
CA SER A 549 22.87 -14.98 46.82
C SER A 549 22.43 -13.93 45.81
N THR A 550 21.14 -13.95 45.45
CA THR A 550 20.55 -12.94 44.54
C THR A 550 20.49 -11.56 45.17
N HIS A 551 20.13 -11.48 46.48
CA HIS A 551 20.17 -10.22 47.22
C HIS A 551 21.57 -9.57 47.17
N LYS A 552 22.61 -10.39 47.41
CA LYS A 552 23.99 -9.88 47.38
C LYS A 552 24.32 -9.34 45.98
N GLN A 553 23.99 -10.07 44.94
CA GLN A 553 24.26 -9.63 43.56
C GLN A 553 23.49 -8.37 43.15
N ILE A 554 22.22 -8.25 43.55
CA ILE A 554 21.44 -7.00 43.34
C ILE A 554 22.15 -5.83 44.02
N VAL A 555 22.54 -5.97 45.30
CA VAL A 555 23.23 -4.89 46.03
C VAL A 555 24.58 -4.57 45.41
N ASP A 556 25.35 -5.57 45.03
CA ASP A 556 26.69 -5.36 44.44
C ASP A 556 26.60 -4.70 43.05
N ILE A 557 25.66 -5.10 42.19
CA ILE A 557 25.54 -4.63 40.80
C ILE A 557 24.79 -3.29 40.73
N MET A 558 23.66 -3.14 41.45
CA MET A 558 22.72 -2.04 41.24
C MET A 558 22.85 -0.95 42.30
N GLU A 559 23.35 -1.28 43.50
CA GLU A 559 23.49 -0.34 44.61
C GLU A 559 24.93 0.11 44.87
N GLY A 560 25.90 -0.42 44.12
CA GLY A 560 27.31 -0.09 44.26
C GLY A 560 28.02 -0.80 45.43
N GLY A 561 27.45 -1.93 45.86
CA GLY A 561 27.95 -2.79 46.93
C GLY A 561 27.37 -2.46 48.30
N LYS A 562 27.54 -3.42 49.22
CA LYS A 562 26.94 -3.36 50.56
C LYS A 562 27.34 -2.11 51.33
N GLU A 563 28.63 -1.69 51.27
CA GLU A 563 29.12 -0.50 52.00
C GLU A 563 28.43 0.79 51.53
N ALA A 564 28.24 0.96 50.22
CA ALA A 564 27.56 2.13 49.64
C ALA A 564 26.07 2.13 50.00
N PHE A 565 25.43 0.95 49.97
CA PHE A 565 24.04 0.78 50.35
C PHE A 565 23.81 1.12 51.82
N ASP A 566 24.61 0.53 52.75
CA ASP A 566 24.50 0.76 54.19
C ASP A 566 24.75 2.24 54.55
N LYS A 567 25.74 2.91 53.93
CA LYS A 567 26.01 4.34 54.11
C LYS A 567 24.84 5.21 53.68
N ARG A 568 24.25 4.94 52.52
CA ARG A 568 23.07 5.69 52.06
C ARG A 568 21.87 5.50 53.00
N GLN A 569 21.61 4.27 53.42
CA GLN A 569 20.53 3.99 54.38
C GLN A 569 20.71 4.77 55.68
N LEU A 570 21.91 4.79 56.25
CA LEU A 570 22.20 5.56 57.47
C LEU A 570 21.96 7.08 57.26
N ILE A 571 22.40 7.64 56.16
CA ILE A 571 22.21 9.05 55.84
C ILE A 571 20.71 9.35 55.68
N TYR A 572 19.96 8.57 54.90
CA TYR A 572 18.54 8.81 54.69
C TYR A 572 17.71 8.67 55.97
N THR A 573 18.08 7.71 56.83
CA THR A 573 17.46 7.60 58.16
C THR A 573 17.72 8.80 59.03
N SER A 574 18.90 9.48 58.87
CA SER A 574 19.21 10.69 59.61
C SER A 574 18.46 11.94 59.13
N TRP A 575 17.82 11.89 57.93
CA TRP A 575 17.03 13.00 57.40
C TRP A 575 15.54 12.93 57.85
N GLN A 576 15.11 11.78 58.35
CA GLN A 576 13.77 11.56 58.94
C GLN A 576 13.80 11.90 60.43
#